data_23c547457228f0f586a80acfd5878add
#
_entry.id   23c547457228f0f586a80acfd5878add
#
_cell.length_a   1.000
_cell.length_b   1.000
_cell.length_c   1.000
_cell.angle_alpha   90.00
_cell.angle_beta   90.00
_cell.angle_gamma   90.00
#
_symmetry.space_group_name_H-M   'P 1'
#
loop_
_entity.id
_entity.type
_entity.pdbx_description
1 polymer ?
#
loop_
_entity_poly.entity_id
_entity_poly.type
_entity_poly.pdbx_seq_one_letter_code
_entity_poly.pdbx_strand_id
1 'polypeptide(L)'
;GILAPYTLLAEDQGTFGMNKDFEFVRFSGQTSQPASDDVGRSFESVDDWTHAWAVPIRILGQKFVLLQIPRATNPYGTKGLTFLYEFRSKKWFNLYGWDADAALPARWPGWSYQRLWNRHFVGGNGKILELVEGVYTNDGAVQRILGRTAHMDSWGEANVQNVRMRIHRGVGDVNAEKPPTIALRAIRDNKHTTRWHHKSLGAPGETDLEIDFGPMGFARTWQFEWQCTENVLIDLHGLAALVERADNR
;
A
#
# COMPACT_ATOMS: atom_id res chain seq x y z
N GLY A 1 4.00 -28.62 4.83
CA GLY A 1 3.81 -28.77 3.38
C GLY A 1 3.53 -27.43 2.70
N ILE A 2 3.46 -27.44 1.37
CA ILE A 2 3.14 -26.25 0.56
C ILE A 2 1.63 -26.15 0.39
N LEU A 3 1.07 -24.98 0.67
CA LEU A 3 -0.38 -24.69 0.51
C LEU A 3 -0.73 -24.47 -0.96
N ALA A 4 0.05 -23.66 -1.64
CA ALA A 4 -0.17 -23.26 -3.03
C ALA A 4 1.12 -23.49 -3.84
N PRO A 5 1.20 -24.53 -4.68
CA PRO A 5 2.43 -24.93 -5.36
C PRO A 5 3.05 -23.83 -6.25
N TYR A 6 2.21 -23.03 -6.90
CA TYR A 6 2.67 -21.96 -7.78
C TYR A 6 3.17 -20.72 -7.04
N THR A 7 3.18 -20.73 -5.69
CA THR A 7 3.81 -19.67 -4.88
C THR A 7 5.29 -19.96 -4.60
N LEU A 8 5.78 -21.15 -4.96
CA LEU A 8 7.20 -21.45 -4.83
C LEU A 8 8.03 -20.65 -5.82
N LEU A 9 8.99 -19.92 -5.30
CA LEU A 9 9.93 -19.14 -6.09
C LEU A 9 11.34 -19.21 -5.50
N ALA A 10 12.34 -19.11 -6.36
CA ALA A 10 13.75 -19.04 -5.97
C ALA A 10 14.27 -17.61 -6.22
N GLU A 11 14.93 -17.06 -5.22
CA GLU A 11 15.66 -15.79 -5.28
C GLU A 11 17.03 -15.92 -4.60
N ASP A 12 17.89 -14.93 -4.79
CA ASP A 12 19.26 -14.94 -4.25
C ASP A 12 19.32 -15.23 -2.75
N GLN A 13 18.26 -14.92 -2.01
CA GLN A 13 18.18 -15.10 -0.56
C GLN A 13 17.64 -16.48 -0.15
N GLY A 14 17.22 -17.31 -1.08
CA GLY A 14 16.68 -18.65 -0.85
C GLY A 14 15.39 -18.93 -1.59
N THR A 15 14.76 -20.05 -1.27
CA THR A 15 13.46 -20.42 -1.81
C THR A 15 12.35 -19.91 -0.89
N PHE A 16 11.31 -19.36 -1.48
CA PHE A 16 10.15 -18.84 -0.76
C PHE A 16 8.87 -19.55 -1.22
N GLY A 17 7.83 -19.55 -0.39
CA GLY A 17 6.53 -20.08 -0.75
C GLY A 17 5.53 -20.06 0.41
N MET A 18 4.25 -20.33 0.11
CA MET A 18 3.19 -20.45 1.11
C MET A 18 3.19 -21.84 1.73
N ASN A 19 3.29 -21.91 3.05
CA ASN A 19 3.15 -23.15 3.80
C ASN A 19 1.68 -23.45 4.15
N LYS A 20 1.41 -24.61 4.72
CA LYS A 20 0.06 -25.03 5.13
C LYS A 20 -0.51 -24.24 6.32
N ASP A 21 0.35 -23.54 7.04
CA ASP A 21 -0.01 -22.75 8.21
C ASP A 21 -0.35 -21.29 7.81
N PHE A 22 -0.58 -21.05 6.52
CA PHE A 22 -0.89 -19.74 5.92
C PHE A 22 0.22 -18.69 6.10
N GLU A 23 1.47 -19.15 6.17
CA GLU A 23 2.61 -18.28 6.25
C GLU A 23 3.39 -18.28 4.93
N PHE A 24 3.83 -17.10 4.49
CA PHE A 24 4.84 -17.01 3.46
C PHE A 24 6.21 -17.18 4.12
N VAL A 25 6.89 -18.25 3.77
CA VAL A 25 8.12 -18.66 4.44
C VAL A 25 9.31 -18.67 3.50
N ARG A 26 10.47 -18.40 4.06
CA ARG A 26 11.76 -18.63 3.42
C ARG A 26 12.28 -19.99 3.85
N PHE A 27 12.57 -20.84 2.88
CA PHE A 27 13.23 -22.13 3.11
C PHE A 27 14.75 -21.97 3.09
N SER A 28 15.42 -22.46 4.12
CA SER A 28 16.87 -22.51 4.23
C SER A 28 17.29 -23.91 4.66
N GLY A 29 17.55 -24.77 3.69
CA GLY A 29 17.83 -26.18 3.93
C GLY A 29 16.61 -26.90 4.55
N GLN A 30 16.77 -27.42 5.77
CA GLN A 30 15.70 -28.15 6.49
C GLN A 30 14.81 -27.23 7.35
N THR A 31 15.12 -25.93 7.43
CA THR A 31 14.37 -24.99 8.25
C THR A 31 13.59 -24.02 7.39
N SER A 32 12.45 -23.56 7.92
CA SER A 32 11.68 -22.46 7.35
C SER A 32 11.63 -21.28 8.31
N GLN A 33 11.70 -20.09 7.78
CA GLN A 33 11.59 -18.83 8.55
C GLN A 33 10.40 -18.05 8.01
N PRO A 34 9.46 -17.61 8.87
CA PRO A 34 8.37 -16.76 8.46
C PRO A 34 8.87 -15.46 7.84
N ALA A 35 8.19 -15.01 6.79
CA ALA A 35 8.40 -13.73 6.14
C ALA A 35 7.09 -12.95 6.02
N SER A 36 6.04 -13.39 6.73
CA SER A 36 4.68 -12.84 6.67
C SER A 36 4.11 -12.42 8.03
N ASP A 37 4.95 -12.22 9.04
CA ASP A 37 4.50 -11.87 10.40
C ASP A 37 3.57 -10.64 10.40
N ASP A 38 3.86 -9.64 9.56
CA ASP A 38 3.07 -8.41 9.46
C ASP A 38 1.67 -8.62 8.86
N VAL A 39 1.48 -9.67 8.06
CA VAL A 39 0.24 -9.94 7.30
C VAL A 39 -0.40 -11.28 7.60
N GLY A 40 0.08 -12.00 8.61
CA GLY A 40 -0.39 -13.34 8.97
C GLY A 40 -1.91 -13.41 9.10
N ARG A 41 -2.53 -12.50 9.81
CA ARG A 41 -4.01 -12.43 9.94
C ARG A 41 -4.72 -12.21 8.60
N SER A 42 -4.13 -11.47 7.68
CA SER A 42 -4.69 -11.27 6.35
C SER A 42 -4.63 -12.56 5.54
N PHE A 43 -3.56 -13.34 5.68
CA PHE A 43 -3.43 -14.62 5.00
C PHE A 43 -4.36 -15.69 5.58
N GLU A 44 -4.51 -15.76 6.90
CA GLU A 44 -5.47 -16.64 7.57
C GLU A 44 -6.92 -16.36 7.15
N SER A 45 -7.25 -15.12 6.85
CA SER A 45 -8.60 -14.70 6.43
C SER A 45 -8.92 -14.98 4.96
N VAL A 46 -7.97 -15.47 4.18
CA VAL A 46 -8.17 -15.78 2.76
C VAL A 46 -9.05 -17.01 2.60
N ASP A 47 -10.18 -16.83 1.94
CA ASP A 47 -11.21 -17.86 1.75
C ASP A 47 -10.87 -18.90 0.67
N ASP A 48 -10.07 -18.52 -0.34
CA ASP A 48 -9.73 -19.42 -1.46
C ASP A 48 -8.30 -19.16 -1.97
N TRP A 49 -7.38 -20.07 -1.72
CA TRP A 49 -6.00 -20.07 -2.20
C TRP A 49 -5.82 -20.73 -3.58
N THR A 50 -6.88 -21.21 -4.18
CA THR A 50 -6.82 -21.90 -5.48
C THR A 50 -6.29 -20.97 -6.54
N HIS A 51 -5.30 -21.47 -7.30
CA HIS A 51 -4.57 -20.71 -8.32
C HIS A 51 -3.74 -19.53 -7.79
N ALA A 52 -3.47 -19.47 -6.49
CA ALA A 52 -2.50 -18.52 -5.98
C ALA A 52 -1.12 -18.78 -6.59
N TRP A 53 -0.44 -17.70 -6.97
CA TRP A 53 0.90 -17.78 -7.56
C TRP A 53 1.76 -16.62 -7.07
N ALA A 54 3.07 -16.81 -7.09
CA ALA A 54 4.01 -15.79 -6.76
C ALA A 54 5.14 -15.70 -7.80
N VAL A 55 5.66 -14.50 -8.01
CA VAL A 55 6.75 -14.25 -8.94
C VAL A 55 7.67 -13.16 -8.39
N PRO A 56 8.99 -13.29 -8.55
CA PRO A 56 9.90 -12.22 -8.22
C PRO A 56 9.81 -11.13 -9.29
N ILE A 57 9.71 -9.89 -8.84
CA ILE A 57 9.76 -8.71 -9.71
C ILE A 57 10.85 -7.76 -9.23
N ARG A 58 11.41 -6.98 -10.14
CA ARG A 58 12.41 -5.95 -9.82
C ARG A 58 11.97 -4.62 -10.42
N ILE A 59 11.70 -3.64 -9.57
CA ILE A 59 11.28 -2.30 -9.97
C ILE A 59 12.22 -1.29 -9.32
N LEU A 60 12.70 -0.31 -10.05
CA LEU A 60 13.62 0.73 -9.55
C LEU A 60 14.85 0.16 -8.82
N GLY A 61 15.38 -0.96 -9.29
CA GLY A 61 16.50 -1.63 -8.66
C GLY A 61 16.18 -2.40 -7.36
N GLN A 62 14.95 -2.29 -6.86
CA GLN A 62 14.50 -3.01 -5.67
C GLN A 62 13.84 -4.34 -6.05
N LYS A 63 14.01 -5.34 -5.18
CA LYS A 63 13.44 -6.68 -5.36
C LYS A 63 12.16 -6.83 -4.55
N PHE A 64 11.15 -7.39 -5.20
CA PHE A 64 9.86 -7.70 -4.61
C PHE A 64 9.42 -9.12 -4.97
N VAL A 65 8.52 -9.67 -4.18
CA VAL A 65 7.68 -10.80 -4.55
C VAL A 65 6.27 -10.29 -4.77
N LEU A 66 5.74 -10.53 -5.94
CA LEU A 66 4.32 -10.32 -6.25
C LEU A 66 3.58 -11.63 -5.96
N LEU A 67 2.70 -11.63 -4.97
CA LEU A 67 1.82 -12.75 -4.61
C LEU A 67 0.39 -12.42 -5.03
N GLN A 68 -0.16 -13.24 -5.90
CA GLN A 68 -1.53 -13.11 -6.39
C GLN A 68 -2.41 -14.25 -5.88
N ILE A 69 -3.59 -13.92 -5.38
CA ILE A 69 -4.61 -14.87 -4.92
C ILE A 69 -5.93 -14.54 -5.65
N PRO A 70 -6.10 -15.02 -6.89
CA PRO A 70 -7.11 -14.48 -7.80
C PRO A 70 -8.55 -14.81 -7.41
N ARG A 71 -8.78 -15.86 -6.62
CA ARG A 71 -10.12 -16.31 -6.23
C ARG A 71 -10.59 -15.82 -4.86
N ALA A 72 -9.67 -15.35 -4.04
CA ALA A 72 -10.00 -14.84 -2.71
C ALA A 72 -10.97 -13.66 -2.77
N THR A 73 -11.80 -13.52 -1.77
CA THR A 73 -12.63 -12.34 -1.59
C THR A 73 -11.82 -11.28 -0.85
N ASN A 74 -11.71 -10.09 -1.40
CA ASN A 74 -10.99 -8.99 -0.77
C ASN A 74 -11.88 -8.22 0.24
N PRO A 75 -11.32 -7.37 1.09
CA PRO A 75 -12.08 -6.62 2.11
C PRO A 75 -13.18 -5.70 1.57
N TYR A 76 -13.19 -5.44 0.28
CA TYR A 76 -14.20 -4.61 -0.39
C TYR A 76 -15.34 -5.43 -1.02
N GLY A 77 -15.29 -6.77 -0.89
CA GLY A 77 -16.30 -7.69 -1.42
C GLY A 77 -16.11 -8.07 -2.90
N THR A 78 -15.07 -7.57 -3.56
CA THR A 78 -14.71 -7.98 -4.91
C THR A 78 -13.74 -9.17 -4.89
N LYS A 79 -13.47 -9.79 -6.03
CA LYS A 79 -12.60 -10.96 -6.11
C LYS A 79 -11.13 -10.57 -6.39
N GLY A 80 -10.25 -11.33 -5.75
CA GLY A 80 -8.81 -11.29 -5.90
C GLY A 80 -8.09 -10.39 -4.90
N LEU A 81 -6.97 -10.91 -4.41
CA LEU A 81 -6.00 -10.21 -3.56
C LEU A 81 -4.65 -10.20 -4.25
N THR A 82 -3.94 -9.12 -4.09
CA THR A 82 -2.57 -8.97 -4.58
C THR A 82 -1.71 -8.36 -3.49
N PHE A 83 -0.64 -9.05 -3.14
CA PHE A 83 0.33 -8.59 -2.15
C PHE A 83 1.69 -8.40 -2.81
N LEU A 84 2.43 -7.43 -2.32
CA LEU A 84 3.80 -7.14 -2.73
C LEU A 84 4.69 -7.19 -1.49
N TYR A 85 5.65 -8.12 -1.48
CA TYR A 85 6.66 -8.22 -0.42
C TYR A 85 7.95 -7.57 -0.87
N GLU A 86 8.47 -6.64 -0.09
CA GLU A 86 9.74 -5.99 -0.32
C GLU A 86 10.86 -6.65 0.48
N PHE A 87 11.88 -7.17 -0.19
CA PHE A 87 12.99 -7.87 0.45
C PHE A 87 13.86 -6.98 1.36
N ARG A 88 13.98 -5.71 1.05
CA ARG A 88 14.85 -4.79 1.81
C ARG A 88 14.23 -4.39 3.14
N SER A 89 12.99 -3.93 3.12
CA SER A 89 12.25 -3.52 4.32
C SER A 89 11.59 -4.67 5.05
N LYS A 90 11.47 -5.85 4.39
CA LYS A 90 10.70 -7.02 4.84
C LYS A 90 9.24 -6.71 5.12
N LYS A 91 8.68 -5.77 4.36
CA LYS A 91 7.28 -5.33 4.53
C LYS A 91 6.40 -5.81 3.40
N TRP A 92 5.13 -5.97 3.72
CA TRP A 92 4.07 -6.31 2.80
C TRP A 92 3.21 -5.10 2.45
N PHE A 93 2.81 -5.03 1.21
CA PHE A 93 1.91 -4.01 0.68
C PHE A 93 0.77 -4.71 -0.05
N ASN A 94 -0.43 -4.12 0.02
CA ASN A 94 -1.56 -4.56 -0.79
C ASN A 94 -1.60 -3.75 -2.09
N LEU A 95 -1.76 -4.43 -3.22
CA LEU A 95 -2.02 -3.78 -4.50
C LEU A 95 -3.47 -3.98 -4.89
N TYR A 96 -4.14 -2.90 -5.26
CA TYR A 96 -5.50 -2.92 -5.77
C TYR A 96 -5.57 -2.22 -7.11
N GLY A 97 -6.45 -2.71 -7.99
CA GLY A 97 -6.99 -1.97 -9.10
C GLY A 97 -8.27 -1.26 -8.70
N TRP A 98 -8.98 -0.77 -9.68
CA TRP A 98 -10.25 -0.11 -9.52
C TRP A 98 -11.28 -0.73 -10.46
N ASP A 99 -12.42 -1.12 -9.93
CA ASP A 99 -13.59 -1.51 -10.69
C ASP A 99 -14.46 -0.28 -10.89
N ALA A 100 -14.54 0.21 -12.12
CA ALA A 100 -15.27 1.42 -12.45
C ALA A 100 -16.79 1.24 -12.33
N ASP A 101 -17.30 0.04 -12.60
CA ASP A 101 -18.73 -0.26 -12.58
C ASP A 101 -19.25 -0.38 -11.14
N ALA A 102 -18.48 -1.05 -10.28
CA ALA A 102 -18.79 -1.17 -8.87
C ALA A 102 -18.37 0.05 -8.04
N ALA A 103 -17.52 0.93 -8.58
CA ALA A 103 -16.85 2.03 -7.88
C ALA A 103 -16.12 1.60 -6.60
N LEU A 104 -15.48 0.43 -6.65
CA LEU A 104 -14.80 -0.22 -5.53
C LEU A 104 -13.37 -0.63 -5.91
N PRO A 105 -12.46 -0.71 -4.92
CA PRO A 105 -11.19 -1.38 -5.12
C PRO A 105 -11.38 -2.83 -5.55
N ALA A 106 -10.66 -3.23 -6.57
CA ALA A 106 -10.68 -4.56 -7.13
C ALA A 106 -9.27 -5.15 -7.15
N ARG A 107 -9.15 -6.36 -7.63
CA ARG A 107 -7.86 -6.99 -7.83
C ARG A 107 -6.97 -6.15 -8.75
N TRP A 108 -5.69 -6.07 -8.44
CA TRP A 108 -4.71 -5.50 -9.36
C TRP A 108 -4.73 -6.24 -10.72
N PRO A 109 -4.72 -5.53 -11.86
CA PRO A 109 -5.05 -6.12 -13.18
C PRO A 109 -4.07 -7.16 -13.71
N GLY A 110 -2.85 -7.24 -13.18
CA GLY A 110 -1.87 -8.24 -13.62
C GLY A 110 -2.26 -9.66 -13.25
N TRP A 111 -2.25 -10.58 -14.22
CA TRP A 111 -2.45 -12.03 -14.05
C TRP A 111 -1.18 -12.84 -14.22
N SER A 112 -0.22 -12.29 -14.93
CA SER A 112 1.07 -12.91 -15.18
C SER A 112 2.12 -11.83 -15.29
N TYR A 113 3.37 -12.21 -15.08
CA TYR A 113 4.50 -11.29 -15.16
C TYR A 113 5.63 -11.93 -15.94
N GLN A 114 6.27 -11.13 -16.77
CA GLN A 114 7.47 -11.53 -17.49
C GLN A 114 8.40 -10.32 -17.68
N ARG A 115 9.69 -10.53 -17.44
CA ARG A 115 10.72 -9.57 -17.79
C ARG A 115 11.36 -9.96 -19.12
N LEU A 116 11.24 -9.08 -20.13
CA LEU A 116 11.83 -9.24 -21.45
C LEU A 116 12.54 -7.96 -21.85
N TRP A 117 13.71 -8.06 -22.45
CA TRP A 117 14.49 -6.90 -22.95
C TRP A 117 14.67 -5.79 -21.92
N ASN A 118 14.90 -6.16 -20.67
CA ASN A 118 14.99 -5.24 -19.53
C ASN A 118 13.72 -4.41 -19.23
N ARG A 119 12.57 -4.81 -19.79
CA ARG A 119 11.25 -4.22 -19.55
C ARG A 119 10.38 -5.19 -18.77
N HIS A 120 9.43 -4.67 -18.03
CA HIS A 120 8.54 -5.44 -17.15
C HIS A 120 7.15 -5.49 -17.76
N PHE A 121 6.70 -6.67 -18.15
CA PHE A 121 5.39 -6.88 -18.75
C PHE A 121 4.48 -7.65 -17.79
N VAL A 122 3.23 -7.23 -17.76
CA VAL A 122 2.15 -7.92 -17.04
C VAL A 122 1.02 -8.22 -18.02
N GLY A 123 0.57 -9.46 -18.04
CA GLY A 123 -0.61 -9.85 -18.80
C GLY A 123 -1.85 -9.74 -17.91
N GLY A 124 -2.91 -9.13 -18.42
CA GLY A 124 -4.15 -9.02 -17.65
C GLY A 124 -5.30 -8.47 -18.49
N ASN A 125 -6.52 -8.98 -18.24
CA ASN A 125 -7.75 -8.51 -18.87
C ASN A 125 -7.70 -8.46 -20.41
N GLY A 126 -7.06 -9.48 -21.03
CA GLY A 126 -6.90 -9.55 -22.49
C GLY A 126 -5.86 -8.59 -23.08
N LYS A 127 -5.07 -7.92 -22.23
CA LYS A 127 -4.03 -6.97 -22.62
C LYS A 127 -2.65 -7.41 -22.11
N ILE A 128 -1.61 -6.91 -22.74
CA ILE A 128 -0.24 -6.91 -22.21
C ILE A 128 0.09 -5.46 -21.85
N LEU A 129 0.35 -5.23 -20.58
CA LEU A 129 0.70 -3.92 -20.03
C LEU A 129 2.18 -3.90 -19.68
N GLU A 130 2.80 -2.75 -19.75
CA GLU A 130 4.17 -2.54 -19.29
C GLU A 130 4.15 -1.74 -18.00
N LEU A 131 4.96 -2.17 -17.02
CA LEU A 131 5.24 -1.37 -15.81
C LEU A 131 6.32 -0.36 -16.19
N VAL A 132 5.93 0.89 -16.33
CA VAL A 132 6.82 1.98 -16.76
C VAL A 132 7.06 2.90 -15.56
N GLU A 133 8.32 3.25 -15.34
CA GLU A 133 8.70 4.24 -14.35
C GLU A 133 8.10 5.62 -14.71
N GLY A 134 7.57 6.32 -13.70
CA GLY A 134 6.93 7.62 -13.90
C GLY A 134 5.45 7.55 -14.31
N VAL A 135 4.88 6.35 -14.49
CA VAL A 135 3.45 6.15 -14.73
C VAL A 135 2.80 5.56 -13.48
N TYR A 136 1.92 6.32 -12.86
CA TYR A 136 1.26 5.97 -11.58
C TYR A 136 -0.24 5.72 -11.79
N THR A 137 -0.61 5.14 -12.92
CA THR A 137 -1.97 4.71 -13.25
C THR A 137 -2.01 3.24 -13.64
N ASN A 138 -3.13 2.58 -13.47
CA ASN A 138 -3.37 1.22 -13.94
C ASN A 138 -4.12 1.26 -15.28
N ASP A 139 -3.40 1.14 -16.41
CA ASP A 139 -4.00 1.20 -17.75
C ASP A 139 -4.87 2.45 -17.95
N GLY A 140 -4.38 3.61 -17.48
CA GLY A 140 -5.10 4.89 -17.51
C GLY A 140 -6.13 5.09 -16.39
N ALA A 141 -6.48 4.05 -15.64
CA ALA A 141 -7.35 4.18 -14.49
C ALA A 141 -6.60 4.73 -13.27
N VAL A 142 -7.32 5.45 -12.42
CA VAL A 142 -6.80 5.99 -11.16
C VAL A 142 -6.24 4.87 -10.30
N GLN A 143 -5.02 5.06 -9.80
CA GLN A 143 -4.42 4.23 -8.78
C GLN A 143 -4.48 4.96 -7.44
N ARG A 144 -5.27 4.44 -6.51
CA ARG A 144 -5.33 4.98 -5.15
C ARG A 144 -4.17 4.45 -4.33
N ILE A 145 -3.36 5.38 -3.80
CA ILE A 145 -2.36 5.08 -2.78
C ILE A 145 -2.97 5.41 -1.42
N LEU A 146 -2.99 4.45 -0.51
CA LEU A 146 -3.52 4.60 0.84
C LEU A 146 -2.45 4.17 1.84
N GLY A 147 -2.22 4.99 2.85
CA GLY A 147 -1.38 4.63 4.00
C GLY A 147 -2.10 4.91 5.31
N ARG A 148 -1.74 4.14 6.33
CA ARG A 148 -2.30 4.29 7.67
C ARG A 148 -1.18 4.14 8.70
N THR A 149 -1.16 5.01 9.72
CA THR A 149 -0.21 4.90 10.83
C THR A 149 -0.60 3.76 11.77
N ALA A 150 0.32 3.35 12.63
CA ALA A 150 -0.02 2.56 13.81
C ALA A 150 -0.94 3.35 14.75
N HIS A 151 -1.58 2.66 15.67
CA HIS A 151 -2.33 3.30 16.75
C HIS A 151 -1.38 4.05 17.69
N MET A 152 -1.76 5.26 18.04
CA MET A 152 -1.08 6.10 19.01
C MET A 152 -2.02 6.34 20.19
N ASP A 153 -1.55 6.02 21.40
CA ASP A 153 -2.28 6.26 22.64
C ASP A 153 -1.65 7.47 23.35
N SER A 154 -2.49 8.43 23.73
CA SER A 154 -2.06 9.63 24.47
C SER A 154 -2.10 9.46 25.99
N TRP A 155 -2.46 8.26 26.49
CA TRP A 155 -2.61 7.97 27.93
C TRP A 155 -3.57 8.93 28.66
N GLY A 156 -4.57 9.41 27.94
CA GLY A 156 -5.57 10.34 28.40
C GLY A 156 -6.21 11.07 27.22
N GLU A 157 -7.15 11.93 27.49
CA GLU A 157 -7.74 12.77 26.45
C GLU A 157 -6.74 13.84 26.01
N ALA A 158 -6.54 13.97 24.72
CA ALA A 158 -5.61 14.93 24.14
C ALA A 158 -6.22 15.59 22.91
N ASN A 159 -5.80 16.81 22.62
CA ASN A 159 -6.16 17.55 21.42
C ASN A 159 -5.00 17.51 20.41
N VAL A 160 -5.27 17.02 19.22
CA VAL A 160 -4.33 17.17 18.12
C VAL A 160 -4.57 18.52 17.45
N GLN A 161 -3.69 19.45 17.73
CA GLN A 161 -3.77 20.84 17.22
C GLN A 161 -3.32 20.95 15.79
N ASN A 162 -2.36 20.14 15.38
CA ASN A 162 -1.89 20.11 13.99
C ASN A 162 -1.30 18.76 13.65
N VAL A 163 -1.48 18.35 12.40
CA VAL A 163 -0.79 17.21 11.80
C VAL A 163 0.04 17.71 10.64
N ARG A 164 1.33 17.46 10.73
CA ARG A 164 2.30 17.83 9.71
C ARG A 164 2.79 16.59 8.99
N MET A 165 2.70 16.60 7.67
CA MET A 165 3.21 15.56 6.80
C MET A 165 4.47 16.05 6.11
N ARG A 166 5.55 15.28 6.22
CA ARG A 166 6.78 15.52 5.48
C ARG A 166 6.82 14.64 4.25
N ILE A 167 6.71 15.27 3.08
CA ILE A 167 6.54 14.60 1.80
C ILE A 167 7.27 15.37 0.71
N HIS A 168 7.79 14.67 -0.30
CA HIS A 168 8.35 15.33 -1.48
C HIS A 168 7.23 16.04 -2.24
N ARG A 169 7.40 17.35 -2.49
CA ARG A 169 6.43 18.21 -3.16
C ARG A 169 6.93 18.63 -4.53
N GLY A 170 6.11 19.37 -5.25
CA GLY A 170 6.47 19.85 -6.59
C GLY A 170 6.43 18.76 -7.65
N VAL A 171 5.71 17.68 -7.38
CA VAL A 171 5.55 16.51 -8.25
C VAL A 171 4.27 16.66 -9.06
N GLY A 172 4.29 16.96 -10.27
CA GLY A 172 3.08 17.12 -11.10
C GLY A 172 3.44 17.46 -12.54
N ASP A 173 2.44 17.48 -13.38
CA ASP A 173 2.60 17.95 -14.75
C ASP A 173 2.56 19.47 -14.75
N VAL A 174 3.55 20.10 -15.39
CA VAL A 174 3.62 21.56 -15.57
C VAL A 174 2.45 22.13 -16.36
N ASN A 175 1.77 21.30 -17.14
CA ASN A 175 0.61 21.66 -17.93
C ASN A 175 -0.72 21.38 -17.24
N ALA A 176 -0.71 20.84 -16.03
CA ALA A 176 -1.94 20.58 -15.30
C ALA A 176 -2.61 21.88 -14.84
N GLU A 177 -3.92 22.00 -15.03
CA GLU A 177 -4.70 23.16 -14.58
C GLU A 177 -4.63 23.38 -13.07
N LYS A 178 -4.46 22.30 -12.31
CA LYS A 178 -4.39 22.34 -10.84
C LYS A 178 -3.26 21.46 -10.34
N PRO A 179 -2.56 21.89 -9.28
CA PRO A 179 -1.56 21.05 -8.65
C PRO A 179 -2.22 19.81 -8.04
N PRO A 180 -1.52 18.67 -8.03
CA PRO A 180 -2.02 17.45 -7.42
C PRO A 180 -2.27 17.62 -5.93
N THR A 181 -3.15 16.79 -5.38
CA THR A 181 -3.59 16.88 -3.99
C THR A 181 -3.34 15.57 -3.23
N ILE A 182 -3.09 15.70 -1.94
CA ILE A 182 -3.08 14.60 -0.98
C ILE A 182 -4.13 14.86 0.10
N ALA A 183 -4.78 13.82 0.56
CA ALA A 183 -5.79 13.91 1.60
C ALA A 183 -5.33 13.17 2.86
N LEU A 184 -5.69 13.70 4.03
CA LEU A 184 -5.44 13.08 5.32
C LEU A 184 -6.70 13.17 6.18
N ARG A 185 -6.95 12.13 6.97
CA ARG A 185 -7.98 12.11 8.01
C ARG A 185 -7.48 11.43 9.26
N ALA A 186 -8.12 11.70 10.39
CA ALA A 186 -7.89 11.01 11.63
C ALA A 186 -8.99 10.00 11.92
N ILE A 187 -8.62 8.85 12.47
CA ILE A 187 -9.51 7.88 13.09
C ILE A 187 -9.30 8.01 14.59
N ARG A 188 -10.35 8.40 15.31
CA ARG A 188 -10.33 8.71 16.74
C ARG A 188 -11.02 7.59 17.51
N ASP A 189 -10.42 7.12 18.59
CA ASP A 189 -10.96 6.10 19.50
C ASP A 189 -11.48 4.86 18.77
N ASN A 190 -10.82 4.48 17.66
CA ASN A 190 -11.14 3.35 16.79
C ASN A 190 -12.56 3.39 16.18
N LYS A 191 -13.29 4.50 16.30
CA LYS A 191 -14.70 4.58 15.89
C LYS A 191 -15.04 5.80 15.03
N HIS A 192 -14.44 6.94 15.33
CA HIS A 192 -14.82 8.21 14.74
C HIS A 192 -13.79 8.67 13.72
N THR A 193 -14.15 8.69 12.44
CA THR A 193 -13.30 9.26 11.39
C THR A 193 -13.65 10.72 11.18
N THR A 194 -12.62 11.57 11.07
CA THR A 194 -12.80 12.95 10.60
C THR A 194 -13.09 12.95 9.10
N ARG A 195 -13.56 14.09 8.58
CA ARG A 195 -13.58 14.33 7.13
C ARG A 195 -12.16 14.28 6.56
N TRP A 196 -12.05 14.04 5.28
CA TRP A 196 -10.79 14.18 4.55
C TRP A 196 -10.39 15.66 4.45
N HIS A 197 -9.18 15.96 4.85
CA HIS A 197 -8.54 17.25 4.68
C HIS A 197 -7.63 17.17 3.45
N HIS A 198 -7.97 17.88 2.40
CA HIS A 198 -7.22 17.91 1.16
C HIS A 198 -6.20 19.06 1.17
N LYS A 199 -4.98 18.79 0.76
CA LYS A 199 -3.89 19.77 0.64
C LYS A 199 -3.14 19.55 -0.67
N SER A 200 -2.66 20.65 -1.24
CA SER A 200 -1.87 20.63 -2.47
C SER A 200 -0.49 20.02 -2.23
N LEU A 201 -0.03 19.19 -3.16
CA LEU A 201 1.36 18.72 -3.24
C LEU A 201 2.29 19.78 -3.87
N GLY A 202 1.76 20.96 -4.17
CA GLY A 202 2.52 22.06 -4.74
C GLY A 202 2.60 22.05 -6.26
N ALA A 203 2.92 23.24 -6.79
CA ALA A 203 3.21 23.36 -8.22
C ALA A 203 4.58 22.76 -8.55
N PRO A 204 4.82 22.33 -9.80
CA PRO A 204 6.12 21.87 -10.23
C PRO A 204 7.23 22.86 -9.88
N GLY A 205 8.33 22.36 -9.28
CA GLY A 205 9.45 23.17 -8.81
C GLY A 205 9.32 23.71 -7.38
N GLU A 206 8.22 23.45 -6.68
CA GLU A 206 8.10 23.74 -5.25
C GLU A 206 8.95 22.76 -4.44
N THR A 207 9.82 23.28 -3.56
CA THR A 207 10.80 22.47 -2.82
C THR A 207 10.49 22.33 -1.32
N ASP A 208 9.42 22.96 -0.84
CA ASP A 208 8.98 22.79 0.55
C ASP A 208 8.56 21.32 0.77
N LEU A 209 9.07 20.74 1.86
CA LEU A 209 8.84 19.31 2.19
C LEU A 209 7.71 19.09 3.20
N GLU A 210 7.05 20.14 3.68
CA GLU A 210 6.07 20.01 4.75
C GLU A 210 4.68 20.50 4.34
N ILE A 211 3.67 19.75 4.77
CA ILE A 211 2.26 20.07 4.58
C ILE A 211 1.56 20.04 5.94
N ASP A 212 0.94 21.15 6.33
CA ASP A 212 0.13 21.26 7.53
C ASP A 212 -1.35 20.97 7.23
N PHE A 213 -1.91 19.99 7.94
CA PHE A 213 -3.33 19.61 7.78
C PHE A 213 -4.26 20.30 8.78
N GLY A 214 -3.70 20.92 9.81
CA GLY A 214 -4.46 21.61 10.86
C GLY A 214 -5.00 20.67 11.93
N PRO A 215 -5.97 21.13 12.71
CA PRO A 215 -6.46 20.43 13.90
C PRO A 215 -7.30 19.22 13.54
N MET A 216 -7.16 18.16 14.35
CA MET A 216 -7.91 16.90 14.22
C MET A 216 -8.87 16.65 15.39
N GLY A 217 -8.89 17.55 16.41
CA GLY A 217 -9.79 17.52 17.55
C GLY A 217 -9.29 16.69 18.73
N PHE A 218 -10.21 16.23 19.59
CA PHE A 218 -9.91 15.50 20.82
C PHE A 218 -10.16 13.99 20.67
N ALA A 219 -9.28 13.19 21.28
CA ALA A 219 -9.45 11.75 21.46
C ALA A 219 -8.42 11.20 22.46
N ARG A 220 -8.56 9.93 22.83
CA ARG A 220 -7.57 9.18 23.61
C ARG A 220 -6.62 8.41 22.70
N THR A 221 -7.16 7.82 21.65
CA THR A 221 -6.37 7.06 20.67
C THR A 221 -6.54 7.65 19.28
N TRP A 222 -5.46 7.62 18.54
CA TRP A 222 -5.35 8.21 17.22
C TRP A 222 -4.77 7.23 16.23
N GLN A 223 -5.28 7.29 15.00
CA GLN A 223 -4.67 6.71 13.83
C GLN A 223 -4.87 7.67 12.66
N PHE A 224 -3.82 7.96 11.93
CA PHE A 224 -3.93 8.83 10.75
C PHE A 224 -3.94 7.97 9.49
N GLU A 225 -4.86 8.31 8.61
CA GLU A 225 -4.99 7.69 7.30
C GLU A 225 -4.82 8.76 6.24
N TRP A 226 -3.97 8.50 5.27
CA TRP A 226 -3.74 9.39 4.15
C TRP A 226 -3.98 8.68 2.83
N GLN A 227 -4.34 9.44 1.79
CA GLN A 227 -4.54 8.92 0.45
C GLN A 227 -4.14 9.93 -0.62
N CYS A 228 -3.71 9.39 -1.76
CA CYS A 228 -3.53 10.12 -3.00
C CYS A 228 -4.13 9.33 -4.15
N THR A 229 -4.81 10.00 -5.07
CA THR A 229 -5.41 9.44 -6.28
C THR A 229 -4.88 10.09 -7.55
N GLU A 230 -3.86 10.91 -7.40
CA GLU A 230 -3.23 11.62 -8.50
C GLU A 230 -2.16 10.77 -9.19
N ASN A 231 -1.91 11.05 -10.47
CA ASN A 231 -0.84 10.38 -11.24
C ASN A 231 0.53 11.00 -10.93
N VAL A 232 0.99 10.86 -9.69
CA VAL A 232 2.26 11.43 -9.22
C VAL A 232 3.00 10.48 -8.30
N LEU A 233 4.32 10.64 -8.23
CA LEU A 233 5.14 9.95 -7.25
C LEU A 233 4.79 10.42 -5.84
N ILE A 234 4.55 9.48 -4.94
CA ILE A 234 4.39 9.76 -3.51
C ILE A 234 5.63 9.25 -2.77
N ASP A 235 6.39 10.20 -2.24
CA ASP A 235 7.57 9.94 -1.42
C ASP A 235 7.37 10.57 -0.04
N LEU A 236 6.81 9.76 0.87
CA LEU A 236 6.45 10.17 2.23
C LEU A 236 7.60 9.88 3.19
N HIS A 237 8.16 10.95 3.77
CA HIS A 237 9.26 10.85 4.74
C HIS A 237 8.78 10.67 6.18
N GLY A 238 7.62 11.20 6.53
CA GLY A 238 7.08 11.07 7.88
C GLY A 238 5.80 11.86 8.13
N LEU A 239 5.22 11.57 9.29
CA LEU A 239 4.05 12.26 9.80
C LEU A 239 4.26 12.56 11.27
N ALA A 240 4.04 13.81 11.67
CA ALA A 240 4.15 14.28 13.04
C ALA A 240 2.84 14.95 13.47
N ALA A 241 2.43 14.72 14.72
CA ALA A 241 1.28 15.37 15.31
C ALA A 241 1.72 16.25 16.48
N LEU A 242 1.25 17.49 16.51
CA LEU A 242 1.35 18.37 17.68
C LEU A 242 0.16 18.08 18.59
N VAL A 243 0.46 17.51 19.75
CA VAL A 243 -0.54 17.02 20.71
C VAL A 243 -0.47 17.86 21.98
N GLU A 244 -1.60 18.39 22.40
CA GLU A 244 -1.78 19.04 23.69
C GLU A 244 -2.67 18.17 24.59
N ARG A 245 -2.17 17.79 25.75
CA ARG A 245 -2.97 17.04 26.73
C ARG A 245 -4.06 17.94 27.29
N ALA A 246 -5.26 17.41 27.40
CA ALA A 246 -6.29 18.05 28.20
C ALA A 246 -5.87 17.95 29.68
N ASP A 247 -5.49 19.07 30.28
CA ASP A 247 -5.26 19.11 31.72
C ASP A 247 -6.56 18.74 32.41
N ASN A 248 -6.54 17.65 33.19
CA ASN A 248 -7.63 17.31 34.08
C ASN A 248 -7.74 18.46 35.10
N ARG A 249 -8.60 19.41 34.88
CA ARG A 249 -9.07 20.35 35.88
C ARG A 249 -10.14 19.70 36.75
#